data_487190b2081c397b2b5b109114abaf7c
#
_entry.id   487190b2081c397b2b5b109114abaf7c
#
_cell.length_a   1.000
_cell.length_b   1.000
_cell.length_c   1.000
_cell.angle_alpha   90.00
_cell.angle_beta   90.00
_cell.angle_gamma   90.00
#
_symmetry.space_group_name_H-M   'P 1'
#
loop_
_entity.id
_entity.type
_entity.pdbx_description
1 polymer ?
#
loop_
_entity_poly.entity_id
_entity_poly.type
_entity_poly.pdbx_seq_one_letter_code
_entity_poly.pdbx_strand_id
1 'polypeptide(L)'
;MSPTRSAAAAPPASRGARACAALLLACSSAALSPALAAGCVAPGTWARPQDGAAETLDPREWYARLAGARVVLLGEHHDSVEQHRWQLQVIAGLHALRPQLVIGLEMLPRRVQPVLDRWVAGGFDSEAEFLRAVDWDEVWRFDAARYQYLPILHFARMNRVPLLALNVERTLLKRVGSEGWAAIPPAAREGVGDPARPAPAYLERLREAWRQHARSGSNEPDEPAFLRFVDGQLLWDRAMAEALAARASRDSDAPLLVALLGAGHVRDGLGVPYQLDALGVDGVVKLLTIGPEPCTGLQAGTADALFGLAGDGTAGPAPLMLGVVLATAAGTGVRIERVLDGSLADTAGLQAGDLIRSVAGHPVHNPAEVAARVRPTAPGTWLPVEIERGGRRRAVLVRVPPEPGE
;
A
#
# COMPACT_ATOMS: atom_id res chain seq x y z
N MET A 1 8.95 -29.95 74.00
CA MET A 1 8.19 -31.05 74.65
C MET A 1 7.58 -31.94 73.59
N SER A 2 8.22 -33.03 73.31
CA SER A 2 7.59 -34.21 72.66
C SER A 2 6.72 -34.91 73.75
N PRO A 3 5.78 -35.81 73.41
CA PRO A 3 6.10 -37.07 72.70
C PRO A 3 4.96 -37.65 71.83
N THR A 4 5.35 -38.59 71.02
CA THR A 4 5.16 -40.03 70.91
C THR A 4 3.98 -40.58 70.12
N ARG A 5 4.37 -41.37 69.06
CA ARG A 5 4.17 -42.77 68.76
C ARG A 5 2.71 -43.29 68.72
N SER A 6 2.32 -43.94 67.66
CA SER A 6 2.32 -45.42 67.65
C SER A 6 1.94 -46.01 66.30
N ALA A 7 2.59 -47.05 65.98
CA ALA A 7 2.48 -47.92 64.81
C ALA A 7 1.41 -48.99 64.96
N ALA A 8 1.13 -49.68 63.91
CA ALA A 8 0.73 -51.12 63.75
C ALA A 8 -0.46 -51.25 62.80
N ALA A 9 -0.68 -52.12 61.91
CA ALA A 9 -0.03 -53.34 61.41
C ALA A 9 -0.83 -53.79 60.16
N ALA A 10 -0.23 -54.35 59.17
CA ALA A 10 -0.87 -55.22 58.18
C ALA A 10 -1.00 -56.67 58.77
N PRO A 11 -1.64 -57.67 58.18
CA PRO A 11 -1.88 -58.10 56.79
C PRO A 11 -3.25 -58.85 56.60
N PRO A 12 -3.50 -59.80 55.72
CA PRO A 12 -2.79 -60.37 54.57
C PRO A 12 -3.67 -60.55 53.30
N ALA A 13 -3.02 -61.05 52.26
CA ALA A 13 -3.46 -61.30 50.89
C ALA A 13 -4.52 -62.43 50.71
N SER A 14 -5.27 -62.42 49.62
CA SER A 14 -5.64 -63.56 48.82
C SER A 14 -6.00 -63.30 47.40
N ARG A 15 -5.24 -63.78 46.49
CA ARG A 15 -5.42 -64.45 45.21
C ARG A 15 -6.75 -64.26 44.47
N GLY A 16 -6.65 -63.84 43.18
CA GLY A 16 -7.67 -64.04 42.18
C GLY A 16 -7.28 -63.44 40.83
N ALA A 17 -6.50 -64.20 40.07
CA ALA A 17 -6.17 -63.86 38.69
C ALA A 17 -7.40 -63.90 37.77
N ARG A 18 -7.63 -62.96 36.97
CA ARG A 18 -8.22 -63.08 35.62
C ARG A 18 -7.70 -61.97 34.72
N ALA A 19 -6.86 -62.37 33.78
CA ALA A 19 -6.39 -61.54 32.67
C ALA A 19 -7.55 -61.28 31.75
N CYS A 20 -7.83 -59.95 31.47
CA CYS A 20 -8.54 -59.48 30.28
C CYS A 20 -7.60 -58.54 29.57
N ALA A 21 -6.99 -59.06 28.52
CA ALA A 21 -6.26 -58.24 27.55
C ALA A 21 -7.25 -57.38 26.78
N ALA A 22 -7.29 -56.09 27.08
CA ALA A 22 -7.96 -55.10 26.25
C ALA A 22 -6.94 -54.49 25.29
N LEU A 23 -7.01 -54.88 24.04
CA LEU A 23 -6.30 -54.26 22.94
C LEU A 23 -6.86 -52.83 22.74
N LEU A 24 -6.16 -51.82 23.21
CA LEU A 24 -6.39 -50.41 22.85
C LEU A 24 -5.73 -50.17 21.50
N LEU A 25 -6.51 -50.25 20.41
CA LEU A 25 -6.15 -49.65 19.13
C LEU A 25 -6.12 -48.12 19.32
N ALA A 26 -4.93 -47.57 19.50
CA ALA A 26 -4.72 -46.14 19.36
C ALA A 26 -4.83 -45.75 17.87
N CYS A 27 -6.01 -45.34 17.40
CA CYS A 27 -6.17 -44.63 16.17
C CYS A 27 -5.50 -43.25 16.34
N SER A 28 -4.22 -43.16 15.97
CA SER A 28 -3.57 -41.88 15.75
C SER A 28 -4.18 -41.27 14.50
N SER A 29 -5.25 -40.48 14.67
CA SER A 29 -5.73 -39.55 13.67
C SER A 29 -4.67 -38.46 13.54
N ALA A 30 -3.69 -38.67 12.68
CA ALA A 30 -2.88 -37.58 12.16
C ALA A 30 -3.84 -36.68 11.39
N ALA A 31 -4.32 -35.63 12.05
CA ALA A 31 -4.94 -34.53 11.37
C ALA A 31 -3.85 -33.96 10.44
N LEU A 32 -3.91 -34.31 9.14
CA LEU A 32 -3.25 -33.55 8.11
C LEU A 32 -3.92 -32.17 8.13
N SER A 33 -3.37 -31.24 8.91
CA SER A 33 -3.58 -29.81 8.62
C SER A 33 -3.15 -29.62 7.17
N PRO A 34 -3.98 -29.03 6.30
CA PRO A 34 -3.50 -28.66 4.99
C PRO A 34 -2.33 -27.71 5.23
N ALA A 35 -1.12 -28.14 4.89
CA ALA A 35 0.01 -27.25 4.79
C ALA A 35 -0.41 -26.23 3.73
N LEU A 36 -0.82 -25.04 4.16
CA LEU A 36 -0.84 -23.88 3.26
C LEU A 36 0.51 -23.92 2.58
N ALA A 37 0.50 -23.98 1.26
CA ALA A 37 1.73 -23.97 0.48
C ALA A 37 2.54 -22.79 0.99
N ALA A 38 3.68 -23.07 1.63
CA ALA A 38 4.51 -22.02 2.19
C ALA A 38 4.94 -21.15 1.02
N GLY A 39 4.54 -19.87 1.04
CA GLY A 39 4.99 -18.91 0.04
C GLY A 39 6.52 -18.83 0.03
N CYS A 40 7.06 -18.22 -1.01
CA CYS A 40 8.50 -18.06 -1.20
C CYS A 40 9.20 -17.43 0.01
N VAL A 41 8.56 -16.43 0.62
CA VAL A 41 9.02 -15.74 1.83
C VAL A 41 7.91 -15.82 2.86
N ALA A 42 8.20 -16.34 4.05
CA ALA A 42 7.20 -16.42 5.10
C ALA A 42 6.72 -15.02 5.54
N PRO A 43 5.41 -14.84 5.83
CA PRO A 43 4.90 -13.57 6.32
C PRO A 43 5.67 -13.07 7.55
N GLY A 44 5.96 -11.75 7.56
CA GLY A 44 6.69 -11.10 8.64
C GLY A 44 8.20 -11.33 8.64
N THR A 45 8.75 -12.01 7.62
CA THR A 45 10.18 -12.26 7.51
C THR A 45 10.84 -11.49 6.38
N TRP A 46 12.14 -11.24 6.54
CA TRP A 46 13.00 -10.66 5.51
C TRP A 46 13.76 -11.75 4.77
N ALA A 47 13.89 -11.61 3.47
CA ALA A 47 14.69 -12.53 2.66
C ALA A 47 15.42 -11.81 1.54
N ARG A 48 16.60 -12.30 1.17
CA ARG A 48 17.34 -11.91 -0.03
C ARG A 48 16.85 -12.75 -1.21
N PRO A 49 16.40 -12.11 -2.32
CA PRO A 49 16.00 -12.84 -3.50
C PRO A 49 17.20 -13.51 -4.17
N GLN A 50 16.98 -14.73 -4.64
CA GLN A 50 17.89 -15.54 -5.46
C GLN A 50 17.11 -16.10 -6.65
N ASP A 51 17.79 -16.67 -7.63
CA ASP A 51 17.13 -17.27 -8.79
C ASP A 51 16.29 -18.49 -8.36
N GLY A 52 14.97 -18.34 -8.41
CA GLY A 52 14.00 -19.36 -8.00
C GLY A 52 13.97 -19.67 -6.50
N ALA A 53 14.60 -18.85 -5.66
CA ALA A 53 14.69 -19.07 -4.20
C ALA A 53 14.74 -17.74 -3.42
N ALA A 54 14.68 -17.83 -2.08
CA ALA A 54 14.89 -16.70 -1.19
C ALA A 54 15.67 -17.14 0.06
N GLU A 55 16.69 -16.40 0.45
CA GLU A 55 17.50 -16.63 1.64
C GLU A 55 16.99 -15.77 2.78
N THR A 56 16.57 -16.37 3.88
CA THR A 56 16.09 -15.62 5.06
C THR A 56 17.21 -14.76 5.66
N LEU A 57 16.88 -13.53 6.00
CA LEU A 57 17.78 -12.57 6.64
C LEU A 57 17.44 -12.40 8.13
N ASP A 58 18.47 -12.27 8.98
CA ASP A 58 18.26 -11.83 10.37
C ASP A 58 17.77 -10.37 10.39
N PRO A 59 16.62 -10.07 10.99
CA PRO A 59 16.07 -8.72 10.98
C PRO A 59 16.98 -7.68 11.66
N ARG A 60 17.71 -8.06 12.72
CA ARG A 60 18.56 -7.12 13.47
C ARG A 60 19.76 -6.70 12.63
N GLU A 61 20.43 -7.68 12.02
CA GLU A 61 21.57 -7.42 11.13
C GLU A 61 21.12 -6.63 9.92
N TRP A 62 19.94 -6.97 9.37
CA TRP A 62 19.40 -6.29 8.21
C TRP A 62 19.07 -4.82 8.51
N TYR A 63 18.38 -4.51 9.61
CA TYR A 63 18.11 -3.13 10.01
C TYR A 63 19.38 -2.34 10.31
N ALA A 64 20.38 -2.94 10.93
CA ALA A 64 21.69 -2.30 11.15
C ALA A 64 22.36 -1.93 9.81
N ARG A 65 22.28 -2.81 8.81
CA ARG A 65 22.76 -2.55 7.46
C ARG A 65 21.98 -1.41 6.77
N LEU A 66 20.66 -1.42 6.87
CA LEU A 66 19.80 -0.38 6.32
C LEU A 66 20.08 0.99 6.95
N ALA A 67 20.32 1.04 8.26
CA ALA A 67 20.67 2.28 8.95
C ALA A 67 22.01 2.86 8.46
N GLY A 68 22.90 2.07 7.90
CA GLY A 68 24.15 2.51 7.27
C GLY A 68 24.00 2.95 5.80
N ALA A 69 22.83 2.78 5.20
CA ALA A 69 22.56 3.20 3.82
C ALA A 69 22.48 4.74 3.71
N ARG A 70 22.55 5.25 2.49
CA ARG A 70 22.22 6.66 2.21
C ARG A 70 20.77 6.82 1.76
N VAL A 71 20.31 5.89 0.93
CA VAL A 71 18.95 5.89 0.38
C VAL A 71 18.37 4.50 0.52
N VAL A 72 17.20 4.39 1.12
CA VAL A 72 16.38 3.18 1.17
C VAL A 72 15.10 3.43 0.36
N LEU A 73 14.87 2.64 -0.66
CA LEU A 73 13.70 2.73 -1.53
C LEU A 73 12.71 1.64 -1.13
N LEU A 74 11.51 2.02 -0.75
CA LEU A 74 10.40 1.14 -0.35
C LEU A 74 9.39 1.08 -1.49
N GLY A 75 9.45 0.01 -2.29
CA GLY A 75 8.57 -0.17 -3.43
C GLY A 75 7.20 -0.72 -3.01
N GLU A 76 6.13 -0.14 -3.56
CA GLU A 76 4.75 -0.44 -3.19
C GLU A 76 3.82 -0.63 -4.38
N HIS A 77 2.65 -1.20 -4.11
CA HIS A 77 1.41 -0.99 -4.85
C HIS A 77 0.61 0.07 -4.10
N HIS A 78 0.27 1.16 -4.77
CA HIS A 78 -0.30 2.38 -4.15
C HIS A 78 -1.62 2.18 -3.40
N ASP A 79 -2.34 1.11 -3.67
CA ASP A 79 -3.61 0.74 -3.06
C ASP A 79 -3.50 -0.37 -2.00
N SER A 80 -2.28 -0.80 -1.69
CA SER A 80 -2.04 -1.88 -0.72
C SER A 80 -1.85 -1.35 0.70
N VAL A 81 -2.86 -1.53 1.55
CA VAL A 81 -2.82 -1.16 2.97
C VAL A 81 -1.68 -1.85 3.72
N GLU A 82 -1.45 -3.15 3.42
CA GLU A 82 -0.40 -3.92 4.10
C GLU A 82 0.99 -3.39 3.77
N GLN A 83 1.20 -2.93 2.54
CA GLN A 83 2.48 -2.36 2.14
C GLN A 83 2.72 -1.00 2.80
N HIS A 84 1.71 -0.15 2.97
CA HIS A 84 1.85 1.10 3.72
C HIS A 84 2.10 0.86 5.21
N ARG A 85 1.51 -0.17 5.80
CA ARG A 85 1.81 -0.60 7.18
C ARG A 85 3.25 -1.08 7.31
N TRP A 86 3.70 -1.90 6.36
CA TRP A 86 5.10 -2.34 6.29
C TRP A 86 6.05 -1.15 6.12
N GLN A 87 5.75 -0.19 5.25
CA GLN A 87 6.54 1.03 5.09
C GLN A 87 6.66 1.79 6.40
N LEU A 88 5.56 1.99 7.12
CA LEU A 88 5.59 2.64 8.44
C LEU A 88 6.45 1.86 9.44
N GLN A 89 6.34 0.52 9.46
CA GLN A 89 7.18 -0.33 10.31
C GLN A 89 8.67 -0.15 10.00
N VAL A 90 9.03 -0.14 8.71
CA VAL A 90 10.43 0.06 8.29
C VAL A 90 10.93 1.45 8.69
N ILE A 91 10.15 2.50 8.42
CA ILE A 91 10.48 3.88 8.78
C ILE A 91 10.69 4.01 10.30
N ALA A 92 9.77 3.47 11.10
CA ALA A 92 9.87 3.54 12.56
C ALA A 92 11.09 2.80 13.10
N GLY A 93 11.39 1.62 12.55
CA GLY A 93 12.58 0.84 12.90
C GLY A 93 13.88 1.56 12.55
N LEU A 94 13.93 2.15 11.35
CA LEU A 94 15.11 2.94 10.92
C LEU A 94 15.27 4.22 11.73
N HIS A 95 14.18 4.93 12.03
CA HIS A 95 14.23 6.14 12.86
C HIS A 95 14.73 5.85 14.27
N ALA A 96 14.40 4.70 14.85
CA ALA A 96 14.91 4.28 16.15
C ALA A 96 16.44 4.04 16.15
N LEU A 97 17.00 3.60 15.01
CA LEU A 97 18.45 3.37 14.85
C LEU A 97 19.21 4.60 14.38
N ARG A 98 18.59 5.41 13.54
CA ARG A 98 19.15 6.62 12.94
C ARG A 98 18.10 7.74 12.90
N PRO A 99 18.01 8.56 13.97
CA PRO A 99 16.97 9.60 14.08
C PRO A 99 17.04 10.67 12.98
N GLN A 100 18.22 10.92 12.39
CA GLN A 100 18.39 11.80 11.24
C GLN A 100 17.89 11.09 10.00
N LEU A 101 16.57 11.20 9.74
CA LEU A 101 15.86 10.54 8.64
C LEU A 101 15.01 11.56 7.88
N VAL A 102 14.86 11.37 6.57
CA VAL A 102 13.95 12.13 5.70
C VAL A 102 13.09 11.13 4.96
N ILE A 103 11.79 11.37 4.89
CA ILE A 103 10.84 10.52 4.15
C ILE A 103 10.53 11.18 2.81
N GLY A 104 10.90 10.51 1.71
CA GLY A 104 10.56 10.92 0.35
C GLY A 104 9.23 10.33 -0.11
N LEU A 105 8.41 11.13 -0.79
CA LEU A 105 7.04 10.81 -1.19
C LEU A 105 6.87 11.00 -2.70
N GLU A 106 6.73 9.90 -3.46
CA GLU A 106 6.48 9.90 -4.90
C GLU A 106 5.22 10.67 -5.27
N MET A 107 4.15 10.49 -4.47
CA MET A 107 2.81 10.98 -4.79
C MET A 107 2.70 12.50 -4.78
N LEU A 108 3.70 13.22 -4.28
CA LEU A 108 3.62 14.67 -4.06
C LEU A 108 4.58 15.45 -4.98
N PRO A 109 4.07 16.45 -5.73
CA PRO A 109 4.92 17.33 -6.53
C PRO A 109 5.67 18.35 -5.67
N ARG A 110 6.84 18.77 -6.15
CA ARG A 110 7.77 19.66 -5.43
C ARG A 110 7.12 20.97 -4.98
N ARG A 111 6.07 21.46 -5.66
CA ARG A 111 5.34 22.68 -5.26
C ARG A 111 4.72 22.60 -3.87
N VAL A 112 4.38 21.41 -3.39
CA VAL A 112 3.78 21.24 -2.06
C VAL A 112 4.80 21.14 -0.92
N GLN A 113 6.10 21.23 -1.20
CA GLN A 113 7.14 21.17 -0.17
C GLN A 113 6.91 22.12 0.99
N PRO A 114 6.55 23.40 0.80
CA PRO A 114 6.27 24.31 1.91
C PRO A 114 5.11 23.85 2.81
N VAL A 115 4.12 23.16 2.22
CA VAL A 115 2.98 22.60 2.96
C VAL A 115 3.44 21.43 3.83
N LEU A 116 4.33 20.57 3.30
CA LEU A 116 4.92 19.45 4.06
C LEU A 116 5.78 19.95 5.22
N ASP A 117 6.61 20.98 4.98
CA ASP A 117 7.44 21.59 6.01
C ASP A 117 6.56 22.18 7.13
N ARG A 118 5.47 22.89 6.78
CA ARG A 118 4.49 23.40 7.74
C ARG A 118 3.79 22.29 8.50
N TRP A 119 3.47 21.14 7.85
CA TRP A 119 2.87 19.97 8.51
C TRP A 119 3.80 19.40 9.58
N VAL A 120 5.05 19.13 9.25
CA VAL A 120 6.06 18.62 10.17
C VAL A 120 6.32 19.60 11.32
N ALA A 121 6.31 20.89 11.04
CA ALA A 121 6.43 21.94 12.05
C ALA A 121 5.19 22.06 12.98
N GLY A 122 4.10 21.33 12.71
CA GLY A 122 2.88 21.39 13.51
C GLY A 122 1.97 22.59 13.20
N GLY A 123 2.18 23.28 12.09
CA GLY A 123 1.53 24.53 11.73
C GLY A 123 0.11 24.38 11.11
N PHE A 124 -0.54 23.23 11.30
CA PHE A 124 -1.94 23.01 10.91
C PHE A 124 -2.78 22.61 12.11
N ASP A 125 -3.98 23.16 12.22
CA ASP A 125 -4.90 22.89 13.32
C ASP A 125 -5.62 21.54 13.13
N SER A 126 -5.74 21.08 11.89
CA SER A 126 -6.41 19.80 11.59
C SER A 126 -5.79 19.10 10.38
N GLU A 127 -5.98 17.78 10.32
CA GLU A 127 -5.65 16.94 9.17
C GLU A 127 -6.41 17.42 7.91
N ALA A 128 -7.68 17.78 8.05
CA ALA A 128 -8.49 18.27 6.94
C ALA A 128 -7.95 19.58 6.34
N GLU A 129 -7.40 20.48 7.16
CA GLU A 129 -6.73 21.69 6.67
C GLU A 129 -5.47 21.36 5.89
N PHE A 130 -4.66 20.43 6.40
CA PHE A 130 -3.46 19.96 5.71
C PHE A 130 -3.79 19.31 4.36
N LEU A 131 -4.75 18.38 4.31
CA LEU A 131 -5.15 17.71 3.07
C LEU A 131 -5.66 18.68 2.01
N ARG A 132 -6.42 19.71 2.42
CA ARG A 132 -6.82 20.80 1.50
C ARG A 132 -5.63 21.63 1.02
N ALA A 133 -4.68 21.93 1.92
CA ALA A 133 -3.51 22.74 1.54
C ALA A 133 -2.57 21.98 0.57
N VAL A 134 -2.49 20.67 0.65
CA VAL A 134 -1.79 19.79 -0.31
C VAL A 134 -2.54 19.74 -1.64
N ASP A 135 -3.86 19.99 -1.63
CA ASP A 135 -4.76 19.73 -2.77
C ASP A 135 -4.73 18.22 -3.15
N TRP A 136 -4.89 17.38 -2.13
CA TRP A 136 -4.65 15.94 -2.24
C TRP A 136 -5.46 15.27 -3.35
N ASP A 137 -6.72 15.67 -3.50
CA ASP A 137 -7.62 15.07 -4.47
C ASP A 137 -7.20 15.36 -5.94
N GLU A 138 -6.54 16.50 -6.19
CA GLU A 138 -5.99 16.82 -7.53
C GLU A 138 -4.59 16.21 -7.73
N VAL A 139 -3.75 16.24 -6.71
CA VAL A 139 -2.38 15.75 -6.76
C VAL A 139 -2.33 14.23 -6.90
N TRP A 140 -3.20 13.52 -6.16
CA TRP A 140 -3.19 12.06 -6.09
C TRP A 140 -4.58 11.47 -6.29
N ARG A 141 -4.81 10.80 -7.42
CA ARG A 141 -6.13 10.29 -7.81
C ARG A 141 -6.52 8.93 -7.24
N PHE A 142 -5.66 8.29 -6.47
CA PHE A 142 -6.01 7.05 -5.78
C PHE A 142 -6.76 7.37 -4.49
N ASP A 143 -8.08 7.53 -4.57
CA ASP A 143 -8.96 7.96 -3.45
C ASP A 143 -8.77 7.14 -2.17
N ALA A 144 -8.58 5.83 -2.29
CA ALA A 144 -8.35 4.96 -1.15
C ALA A 144 -6.96 5.18 -0.51
N ALA A 145 -5.95 5.47 -1.32
CA ALA A 145 -4.56 5.55 -0.87
C ALA A 145 -4.27 6.73 0.06
N ARG A 146 -4.98 7.86 -0.04
CA ARG A 146 -4.71 9.03 0.82
C ARG A 146 -4.77 8.69 2.31
N TYR A 147 -5.77 7.93 2.75
CA TYR A 147 -5.91 7.52 4.15
C TYR A 147 -4.85 6.50 4.56
N GLN A 148 -4.29 5.78 3.61
CA GLN A 148 -3.26 4.78 3.86
C GLN A 148 -1.90 5.43 4.13
N TYR A 149 -1.60 6.60 3.54
CA TYR A 149 -0.38 7.37 3.82
C TYR A 149 -0.46 8.19 5.11
N LEU A 150 -1.65 8.52 5.60
CA LEU A 150 -1.82 9.37 6.80
C LEU A 150 -1.05 8.88 8.03
N PRO A 151 -0.99 7.58 8.35
CA PRO A 151 -0.19 7.10 9.48
C PRO A 151 1.30 7.46 9.34
N ILE A 152 1.86 7.43 8.13
CA ILE A 152 3.25 7.82 7.86
C ILE A 152 3.43 9.33 8.00
N LEU A 153 2.48 10.12 7.48
CA LEU A 153 2.49 11.59 7.60
C LEU A 153 2.36 12.04 9.07
N HIS A 154 1.54 11.36 9.86
CA HIS A 154 1.43 11.60 11.30
C HIS A 154 2.69 11.18 12.06
N PHE A 155 3.31 10.06 11.69
CA PHE A 155 4.61 9.65 12.24
C PHE A 155 5.66 10.75 12.01
N ALA A 156 5.74 11.27 10.77
CA ALA A 156 6.65 12.34 10.43
C ALA A 156 6.40 13.61 11.27
N ARG A 157 5.14 14.04 11.41
CA ARG A 157 4.76 15.19 12.24
C ARG A 157 5.12 14.99 13.71
N MET A 158 4.79 13.83 14.27
CA MET A 158 5.02 13.48 15.67
C MET A 158 6.50 13.49 16.04
N ASN A 159 7.34 12.95 15.16
CA ASN A 159 8.78 12.79 15.38
C ASN A 159 9.60 13.90 14.75
N ARG A 160 8.98 14.92 14.17
CA ARG A 160 9.67 16.02 13.45
C ARG A 160 10.57 15.51 12.31
N VAL A 161 10.22 14.41 11.70
CA VAL A 161 10.93 13.84 10.56
C VAL A 161 10.57 14.65 9.30
N PRO A 162 11.54 15.26 8.60
CA PRO A 162 11.26 15.99 7.37
C PRO A 162 10.63 15.09 6.30
N LEU A 163 9.67 15.64 5.58
CA LEU A 163 9.08 15.06 4.39
C LEU A 163 9.67 15.71 3.15
N LEU A 164 9.86 14.95 2.08
CA LEU A 164 10.40 15.42 0.81
C LEU A 164 9.44 15.06 -0.33
N ALA A 165 8.91 16.07 -1.02
CA ALA A 165 8.15 15.90 -2.23
C ALA A 165 9.10 15.57 -3.40
N LEU A 166 8.90 14.41 -4.03
CA LEU A 166 9.84 13.90 -5.02
C LEU A 166 9.47 14.24 -6.46
N ASN A 167 8.18 14.48 -6.73
CA ASN A 167 7.66 14.48 -8.09
C ASN A 167 7.57 15.88 -8.72
N VAL A 168 7.26 15.87 -10.01
CA VAL A 168 6.87 17.02 -10.81
C VAL A 168 5.36 17.12 -10.94
N GLU A 169 4.89 18.23 -11.51
CA GLU A 169 3.46 18.42 -11.77
C GLU A 169 2.91 17.42 -12.80
N ARG A 170 1.71 16.97 -12.58
CA ARG A 170 1.01 16.09 -13.54
C ARG A 170 0.84 16.70 -14.92
N THR A 171 0.76 18.01 -15.00
CA THR A 171 0.70 18.75 -16.27
C THR A 171 1.96 18.54 -17.09
N LEU A 172 3.14 18.54 -16.48
CA LEU A 172 4.39 18.22 -17.16
C LEU A 172 4.40 16.76 -17.62
N LEU A 173 4.00 15.81 -16.77
CA LEU A 173 3.92 14.38 -17.14
C LEU A 173 2.97 14.15 -18.32
N LYS A 174 1.78 14.76 -18.32
CA LYS A 174 0.84 14.68 -19.43
C LYS A 174 1.41 15.28 -20.72
N ARG A 175 2.11 16.39 -20.60
CA ARG A 175 2.72 17.07 -21.72
C ARG A 175 3.83 16.23 -22.33
N VAL A 176 4.71 15.64 -21.53
CA VAL A 176 5.74 14.71 -22.02
C VAL A 176 5.11 13.47 -22.66
N GLY A 177 4.06 12.91 -22.07
CA GLY A 177 3.30 11.79 -22.65
C GLY A 177 2.64 12.11 -24.00
N SER A 178 2.39 13.37 -24.33
CA SER A 178 1.81 13.79 -25.61
C SER A 178 2.86 14.28 -26.63
N GLU A 179 3.86 15.06 -26.18
CA GLU A 179 4.83 15.75 -27.03
C GLU A 179 6.21 15.03 -27.10
N GLY A 180 6.54 14.20 -26.10
CA GLY A 180 7.87 13.65 -25.88
C GLY A 180 8.80 14.60 -25.11
N TRP A 181 9.82 14.04 -24.43
CA TRP A 181 10.75 14.82 -23.60
C TRP A 181 11.53 15.89 -24.40
N ALA A 182 11.99 15.54 -25.59
CA ALA A 182 12.78 16.43 -26.44
C ALA A 182 12.02 17.72 -26.85
N ALA A 183 10.69 17.65 -26.91
CA ALA A 183 9.86 18.81 -27.27
C ALA A 183 9.63 19.78 -26.09
N ILE A 184 9.95 19.38 -24.85
CA ILE A 184 9.76 20.23 -23.68
C ILE A 184 10.92 21.21 -23.52
N PRO A 185 10.70 22.52 -23.62
CA PRO A 185 11.74 23.52 -23.41
C PRO A 185 12.33 23.42 -21.99
N PRO A 186 13.65 23.64 -21.79
CA PRO A 186 14.30 23.53 -20.47
C PRO A 186 13.60 24.35 -19.37
N ALA A 187 13.13 25.53 -19.68
CA ALA A 187 12.39 26.39 -18.73
C ALA A 187 11.04 25.80 -18.26
N ALA A 188 10.48 24.81 -18.99
CA ALA A 188 9.22 24.15 -18.66
C ALA A 188 9.41 22.75 -18.02
N ARG A 189 10.65 22.35 -17.76
CA ARG A 189 11.00 21.03 -17.21
C ARG A 189 11.01 20.98 -15.66
N GLU A 190 10.55 22.03 -15.01
CA GLU A 190 10.52 22.13 -13.53
C GLU A 190 11.87 21.86 -12.87
N GLY A 191 12.97 22.19 -13.55
CA GLY A 191 14.33 21.99 -13.07
C GLY A 191 14.85 20.55 -13.22
N VAL A 192 14.11 19.66 -13.88
CA VAL A 192 14.55 18.29 -14.15
C VAL A 192 15.51 18.27 -15.32
N GLY A 193 16.68 17.65 -15.11
CA GLY A 193 17.68 17.42 -16.15
C GLY A 193 17.31 16.26 -17.08
N ASP A 194 18.17 16.03 -18.09
CA ASP A 194 17.95 14.92 -19.01
C ASP A 194 18.06 13.57 -18.28
N PRO A 195 17.08 12.67 -18.44
CA PRO A 195 17.15 11.33 -17.88
C PRO A 195 18.32 10.54 -18.48
N ALA A 196 18.95 9.68 -17.67
CA ALA A 196 19.88 8.69 -18.21
C ALA A 196 19.15 7.75 -19.18
N ARG A 197 19.85 7.33 -20.24
CA ARG A 197 19.28 6.40 -21.23
C ARG A 197 18.85 5.10 -20.54
N PRO A 198 17.65 4.59 -20.83
CA PRO A 198 17.15 3.37 -20.18
C PRO A 198 17.98 2.15 -20.61
N ALA A 199 18.22 1.24 -19.68
CA ALA A 199 18.77 -0.06 -19.98
C ALA A 199 17.80 -0.86 -20.90
N PRO A 200 18.31 -1.75 -21.78
CA PRO A 200 17.43 -2.56 -22.63
C PRO A 200 16.38 -3.36 -21.85
N ALA A 201 16.74 -3.92 -20.70
CA ALA A 201 15.81 -4.64 -19.83
C ALA A 201 14.67 -3.73 -19.29
N TYR A 202 14.94 -2.43 -19.08
CA TYR A 202 13.89 -1.48 -18.70
C TYR A 202 12.90 -1.23 -19.82
N LEU A 203 13.41 -1.06 -21.06
CA LEU A 203 12.55 -0.88 -22.22
C LEU A 203 11.63 -2.08 -22.44
N GLU A 204 12.13 -3.31 -22.29
CA GLU A 204 11.30 -4.51 -22.41
C GLU A 204 10.21 -4.56 -21.33
N ARG A 205 10.54 -4.23 -20.08
CA ARG A 205 9.55 -4.13 -18.98
C ARG A 205 8.50 -3.05 -19.25
N LEU A 206 8.93 -1.88 -19.72
CA LEU A 206 8.00 -0.80 -20.07
C LEU A 206 7.12 -1.18 -21.28
N ARG A 207 7.66 -1.94 -22.24
CA ARG A 207 6.90 -2.45 -23.38
C ARG A 207 5.81 -3.43 -22.94
N GLU A 208 6.10 -4.30 -21.99
CA GLU A 208 5.09 -5.21 -21.45
C GLU A 208 4.00 -4.43 -20.66
N ALA A 209 4.39 -3.48 -19.81
CA ALA A 209 3.45 -2.61 -19.13
C ALA A 209 2.57 -1.82 -20.10
N TRP A 210 3.16 -1.28 -21.17
CA TRP A 210 2.45 -0.59 -22.24
C TRP A 210 1.42 -1.49 -22.93
N ARG A 211 1.79 -2.74 -23.28
CA ARG A 211 0.87 -3.71 -23.88
C ARG A 211 -0.32 -4.03 -22.96
N GLN A 212 -0.09 -4.14 -21.67
CA GLN A 212 -1.18 -4.39 -20.69
C GLN A 212 -2.16 -3.22 -20.64
N HIS A 213 -1.67 -1.98 -20.66
CA HIS A 213 -2.52 -0.78 -20.73
C HIS A 213 -3.26 -0.67 -22.06
N ALA A 214 -2.62 -0.98 -23.18
CA ALA A 214 -3.23 -0.93 -24.51
C ALA A 214 -4.36 -1.97 -24.70
N ARG A 215 -4.24 -3.15 -24.08
CA ARG A 215 -5.32 -4.18 -24.08
C ARG A 215 -6.58 -3.73 -23.35
N SER A 216 -6.45 -2.78 -22.43
CA SER A 216 -7.57 -2.17 -21.71
C SER A 216 -8.20 -1.00 -22.48
N GLY A 217 -7.61 -0.58 -23.62
CA GLY A 217 -8.03 0.51 -24.49
C GLY A 217 -8.16 0.07 -25.95
N SER A 218 -8.94 0.81 -26.74
CA SER A 218 -9.31 0.47 -28.11
C SER A 218 -8.26 0.78 -29.19
N ASN A 219 -7.04 1.19 -28.84
CA ASN A 219 -6.02 1.60 -29.80
C ASN A 219 -4.90 0.57 -29.91
N GLU A 220 -4.54 0.19 -31.15
CA GLU A 220 -3.31 -0.57 -31.38
C GLU A 220 -2.08 0.23 -30.93
N PRO A 221 -1.12 -0.43 -30.24
CA PRO A 221 0.09 0.23 -29.77
C PRO A 221 0.96 0.66 -30.96
N ASP A 222 1.14 1.97 -31.16
CA ASP A 222 2.09 2.49 -32.12
C ASP A 222 3.46 2.78 -31.44
N GLU A 223 4.56 2.67 -32.19
CA GLU A 223 5.90 2.88 -31.66
C GLU A 223 6.12 4.34 -31.17
N PRO A 224 5.65 5.41 -31.85
CA PRO A 224 5.73 6.75 -31.34
C PRO A 224 5.01 6.98 -30.02
N ALA A 225 3.83 6.39 -29.80
CA ALA A 225 3.12 6.46 -28.53
C ALA A 225 3.85 5.70 -27.41
N PHE A 226 4.44 4.55 -27.72
CA PHE A 226 5.30 3.83 -26.80
C PHE A 226 6.52 4.65 -26.38
N LEU A 227 7.21 5.30 -27.30
CA LEU A 227 8.37 6.13 -26.97
C LEU A 227 8.00 7.34 -26.08
N ARG A 228 6.87 7.97 -26.32
CA ARG A 228 6.36 9.03 -25.41
C ARG A 228 6.00 8.50 -24.04
N PHE A 229 5.46 7.29 -23.94
CA PHE A 229 5.24 6.61 -22.65
C PHE A 229 6.56 6.37 -21.93
N VAL A 230 7.59 5.90 -22.63
CA VAL A 230 8.95 5.73 -22.07
C VAL A 230 9.48 7.07 -21.56
N ASP A 231 9.37 8.15 -22.35
CA ASP A 231 9.79 9.49 -21.92
C ASP A 231 9.10 9.93 -20.62
N GLY A 232 7.82 9.65 -20.49
CA GLY A 232 7.07 9.94 -19.26
C GLY A 232 7.58 9.17 -18.04
N GLN A 233 7.90 7.88 -18.21
CA GLN A 233 8.46 7.05 -17.13
C GLN A 233 9.87 7.51 -16.75
N LEU A 234 10.71 7.81 -17.72
CA LEU A 234 12.06 8.30 -17.49
C LEU A 234 12.09 9.68 -16.81
N LEU A 235 11.18 10.59 -17.21
CA LEU A 235 10.99 11.86 -16.51
C LEU A 235 10.65 11.62 -15.03
N TRP A 236 9.72 10.70 -14.77
CA TRP A 236 9.26 10.41 -13.42
C TRP A 236 10.42 9.88 -12.56
N ASP A 237 11.12 8.84 -13.06
CA ASP A 237 12.30 8.27 -12.40
C ASP A 237 13.38 9.33 -12.15
N ARG A 238 13.65 10.19 -13.15
CA ARG A 238 14.69 11.23 -13.05
C ARG A 238 14.32 12.30 -12.04
N ALA A 239 13.09 12.78 -12.05
CA ALA A 239 12.61 13.79 -11.12
C ALA A 239 12.77 13.32 -9.65
N MET A 240 12.35 12.08 -9.36
CA MET A 240 12.48 11.50 -8.03
C MET A 240 13.94 11.28 -7.63
N ALA A 241 14.76 10.77 -8.55
CA ALA A 241 16.18 10.56 -8.31
C ALA A 241 16.91 11.89 -8.01
N GLU A 242 16.62 12.97 -8.76
CA GLU A 242 17.23 14.28 -8.51
C GLU A 242 16.80 14.89 -7.17
N ALA A 243 15.53 14.75 -6.80
CA ALA A 243 15.06 15.21 -5.50
C ALA A 243 15.78 14.49 -4.34
N LEU A 244 16.01 13.19 -4.47
CA LEU A 244 16.78 12.40 -3.52
C LEU A 244 18.27 12.77 -3.56
N ALA A 245 18.88 12.85 -4.75
CA ALA A 245 20.29 13.18 -4.93
C ALA A 245 20.66 14.54 -4.34
N ALA A 246 19.78 15.53 -4.45
CA ALA A 246 19.97 16.87 -3.87
C ALA A 246 20.05 16.85 -2.34
N ARG A 247 19.55 15.80 -1.68
CA ARG A 247 19.59 15.62 -0.23
C ARG A 247 20.61 14.55 0.21
N ALA A 248 21.05 13.69 -0.71
CA ALA A 248 22.02 12.64 -0.43
C ALA A 248 23.42 13.26 -0.26
N SER A 249 24.00 13.13 0.92
CA SER A 249 25.37 13.53 1.20
C SER A 249 26.22 12.34 1.62
N ARG A 250 27.54 12.47 1.48
CA ARG A 250 28.53 11.51 1.98
C ARG A 250 28.99 11.81 3.42
N ASP A 251 28.54 12.92 3.97
CA ASP A 251 28.88 13.32 5.32
C ASP A 251 28.29 12.33 6.34
N SER A 252 29.03 12.06 7.41
CA SER A 252 28.61 11.14 8.48
C SER A 252 27.29 11.53 9.14
N ASP A 253 26.99 12.83 9.15
CA ASP A 253 25.81 13.41 9.78
C ASP A 253 24.66 13.63 8.79
N ALA A 254 24.83 13.22 7.53
CA ALA A 254 23.77 13.31 6.53
C ALA A 254 22.56 12.45 6.93
N PRO A 255 21.33 12.89 6.64
CA PRO A 255 20.15 12.10 6.97
C PRO A 255 20.07 10.84 6.10
N LEU A 256 19.49 9.78 6.66
CA LEU A 256 19.05 8.63 5.90
C LEU A 256 17.80 9.02 5.09
N LEU A 257 17.84 8.83 3.79
CA LEU A 257 16.67 9.06 2.92
C LEU A 257 15.88 7.76 2.78
N VAL A 258 14.61 7.79 3.13
CA VAL A 258 13.68 6.65 2.94
C VAL A 258 12.57 7.10 2.01
N ALA A 259 12.53 6.56 0.79
CA ALA A 259 11.57 6.98 -0.22
C ALA A 259 10.49 5.92 -0.46
N LEU A 260 9.23 6.34 -0.47
CA LEU A 260 8.05 5.55 -0.81
C LEU A 260 7.76 5.73 -2.28
N LEU A 261 7.87 4.64 -3.04
CA LEU A 261 7.81 4.65 -4.49
C LEU A 261 6.98 3.46 -4.98
N GLY A 262 6.28 3.62 -6.10
CA GLY A 262 5.69 2.49 -6.79
C GLY A 262 6.76 1.43 -7.12
N ALA A 263 6.45 0.16 -6.90
CA ALA A 263 7.38 -0.96 -7.11
C ALA A 263 8.00 -0.98 -8.50
N GLY A 264 7.28 -0.45 -9.51
CA GLY A 264 7.78 -0.31 -10.88
C GLY A 264 9.01 0.58 -10.99
N HIS A 265 9.15 1.58 -10.13
CA HIS A 265 10.29 2.49 -10.10
C HIS A 265 11.50 1.95 -9.32
N VAL A 266 11.33 0.86 -8.56
CA VAL A 266 12.37 0.29 -7.68
C VAL A 266 12.89 -1.05 -8.17
N ARG A 267 11.97 -1.93 -8.65
CA ARG A 267 12.24 -3.31 -9.04
C ARG A 267 13.38 -3.42 -10.04
N ASP A 268 14.23 -4.42 -9.85
CA ASP A 268 15.39 -4.76 -10.69
C ASP A 268 16.44 -3.64 -10.79
N GLY A 269 16.27 -2.55 -10.04
CA GLY A 269 17.18 -1.41 -10.09
C GLY A 269 17.09 -0.55 -11.35
N LEU A 270 16.05 -0.72 -12.18
CA LEU A 270 15.99 -0.17 -13.55
C LEU A 270 15.37 1.25 -13.64
N GLY A 271 14.62 1.67 -12.64
CA GLY A 271 13.98 3.00 -12.58
C GLY A 271 14.81 4.02 -11.78
N VAL A 272 14.27 4.46 -10.64
CA VAL A 272 14.90 5.45 -9.75
C VAL A 272 16.31 5.04 -9.30
N PRO A 273 16.59 3.78 -8.94
CA PRO A 273 17.96 3.39 -8.58
C PRO A 273 18.97 3.59 -9.73
N TYR A 274 18.57 3.31 -10.96
CA TYR A 274 19.41 3.53 -12.15
C TYR A 274 19.71 5.02 -12.38
N GLN A 275 18.71 5.88 -12.19
CA GLN A 275 18.89 7.33 -12.28
C GLN A 275 19.76 7.88 -11.15
N LEU A 276 19.64 7.33 -9.93
CA LEU A 276 20.50 7.68 -8.79
C LEU A 276 21.97 7.31 -9.05
N ASP A 277 22.23 6.12 -9.62
CA ASP A 277 23.57 5.69 -10.01
C ASP A 277 24.16 6.64 -11.07
N ALA A 278 23.39 7.00 -12.09
CA ALA A 278 23.79 7.98 -13.11
C ALA A 278 24.06 9.40 -12.53
N LEU A 279 23.47 9.73 -11.37
CA LEU A 279 23.73 10.96 -10.62
C LEU A 279 24.93 10.81 -9.63
N GLY A 280 25.56 9.65 -9.57
CA GLY A 280 26.69 9.37 -8.68
C GLY A 280 26.30 9.14 -7.22
N VAL A 281 25.03 8.78 -6.96
CA VAL A 281 24.55 8.42 -5.62
C VAL A 281 24.72 6.93 -5.40
N ASP A 282 25.63 6.56 -4.52
CA ASP A 282 25.87 5.17 -4.06
C ASP A 282 25.14 4.91 -2.72
N GLY A 283 25.23 3.68 -2.19
CA GLY A 283 24.59 3.32 -0.91
C GLY A 283 23.07 3.30 -0.99
N VAL A 284 22.52 2.99 -2.18
CA VAL A 284 21.08 2.84 -2.42
C VAL A 284 20.67 1.40 -2.15
N VAL A 285 19.64 1.20 -1.33
CA VAL A 285 19.07 -0.11 -1.01
C VAL A 285 17.62 -0.18 -1.48
N LYS A 286 17.29 -1.25 -2.21
CA LYS A 286 15.96 -1.50 -2.79
C LYS A 286 15.21 -2.54 -1.97
N LEU A 287 14.05 -2.19 -1.46
CA LEU A 287 13.18 -3.07 -0.70
C LEU A 287 11.83 -3.22 -1.39
N LEU A 288 11.35 -4.44 -1.49
CA LEU A 288 10.02 -4.77 -2.00
C LEU A 288 9.31 -5.71 -1.02
N THR A 289 8.04 -5.88 -1.22
CA THR A 289 7.26 -6.92 -0.57
C THR A 289 6.96 -8.06 -1.53
N ILE A 290 6.62 -9.22 -0.98
CA ILE A 290 6.16 -10.39 -1.73
C ILE A 290 5.01 -11.03 -0.95
N GLY A 291 3.96 -11.43 -1.65
CA GLY A 291 2.85 -12.19 -1.12
C GLY A 291 3.18 -13.68 -0.96
N PRO A 292 2.17 -14.52 -0.79
CA PRO A 292 2.33 -15.96 -0.58
C PRO A 292 2.66 -16.74 -1.88
N GLU A 293 3.17 -16.07 -2.92
CA GLU A 293 3.51 -16.71 -4.18
C GLU A 293 4.74 -17.64 -4.03
N PRO A 294 4.87 -18.65 -4.90
CA PRO A 294 6.07 -19.48 -4.96
C PRO A 294 7.27 -18.70 -5.50
N CYS A 295 8.48 -19.12 -5.15
CA CYS A 295 9.72 -18.51 -5.64
C CYS A 295 9.96 -18.65 -7.17
N THR A 296 9.12 -19.41 -7.86
CA THR A 296 9.24 -19.59 -9.32
C THR A 296 9.14 -18.24 -10.04
N GLY A 297 10.20 -17.86 -10.74
CA GLY A 297 10.27 -16.54 -11.41
C GLY A 297 10.93 -15.43 -10.60
N LEU A 298 11.24 -15.66 -9.31
CA LEU A 298 12.08 -14.73 -8.56
C LEU A 298 13.50 -14.75 -9.10
N GLN A 299 14.11 -13.59 -9.23
CA GLN A 299 15.47 -13.43 -9.73
C GLN A 299 16.35 -12.72 -8.70
N ALA A 300 17.60 -13.12 -8.64
CA ALA A 300 18.62 -12.36 -7.93
C ALA A 300 18.69 -10.94 -8.52
N GLY A 301 18.70 -9.91 -7.64
CA GLY A 301 18.74 -8.51 -8.08
C GLY A 301 17.37 -7.83 -8.23
N THR A 302 16.26 -8.56 -8.15
CA THR A 302 14.90 -7.99 -8.10
C THR A 302 14.80 -6.88 -7.04
N ALA A 303 15.38 -7.11 -5.86
CA ALA A 303 15.57 -6.16 -4.77
C ALA A 303 16.79 -6.58 -3.95
N ASP A 304 17.23 -5.74 -3.01
CA ASP A 304 18.26 -6.14 -2.04
C ASP A 304 17.67 -6.99 -0.91
N ALA A 305 16.39 -6.77 -0.60
CA ALA A 305 15.60 -7.70 0.21
C ALA A 305 14.11 -7.59 -0.11
N LEU A 306 13.40 -8.69 0.22
CA LEU A 306 11.97 -8.84 0.17
C LEU A 306 11.41 -8.99 1.59
N PHE A 307 10.23 -8.45 1.83
CA PHE A 307 9.46 -8.70 3.05
C PHE A 307 8.22 -9.50 2.72
N GLY A 308 8.05 -10.65 3.39
CA GLY A 308 6.88 -11.50 3.20
C GLY A 308 5.62 -10.89 3.78
N LEU A 309 4.56 -10.81 2.98
CA LEU A 309 3.21 -10.45 3.41
C LEU A 309 2.31 -11.69 3.45
N ALA A 310 1.30 -11.68 4.30
CA ALA A 310 0.32 -12.76 4.39
C ALA A 310 -0.60 -12.85 3.15
N GLY A 311 -0.72 -11.75 2.40
CA GLY A 311 -1.44 -11.63 1.15
C GLY A 311 -0.74 -10.63 0.23
N ASP A 312 -1.22 -10.47 -0.98
CA ASP A 312 -0.70 -9.50 -1.95
C ASP A 312 -0.96 -8.04 -1.52
N GLY A 313 -1.67 -7.87 -0.40
CA GLY A 313 -2.02 -6.56 0.15
C GLY A 313 -3.02 -5.77 -0.69
N THR A 314 -3.40 -6.29 -1.86
CA THR A 314 -4.43 -5.68 -2.74
C THR A 314 -5.84 -6.09 -2.32
N ALA A 315 -5.97 -7.17 -1.55
CA ALA A 315 -7.21 -7.63 -0.96
C ALA A 315 -7.40 -7.05 0.45
N GLY A 316 -7.55 -5.74 0.57
CA GLY A 316 -8.45 -5.22 1.59
C GLY A 316 -9.85 -5.81 1.32
N PRO A 317 -10.74 -5.91 2.31
CA PRO A 317 -12.10 -6.35 2.04
C PRO A 317 -12.61 -5.54 0.84
N ALA A 318 -13.21 -6.25 -0.13
CA ALA A 318 -13.70 -5.61 -1.35
C ALA A 318 -14.48 -4.35 -0.94
N PRO A 319 -14.20 -3.19 -1.54
CA PRO A 319 -14.80 -1.95 -1.08
C PRO A 319 -16.30 -2.11 -1.03
N LEU A 320 -16.91 -1.75 0.08
CA LEU A 320 -18.35 -1.87 0.26
C LEU A 320 -19.06 -1.17 -0.89
N MET A 321 -19.94 -1.91 -1.55
CA MET A 321 -20.75 -1.38 -2.64
C MET A 321 -22.23 -1.52 -2.29
N LEU A 322 -23.00 -0.45 -2.48
CA LEU A 322 -24.44 -0.51 -2.30
C LEU A 322 -25.12 -1.39 -3.34
N GLY A 323 -24.52 -1.55 -4.52
CA GLY A 323 -25.12 -2.24 -5.66
C GLY A 323 -26.16 -1.39 -6.38
N VAL A 324 -25.83 -0.12 -6.63
CA VAL A 324 -26.64 0.84 -7.37
C VAL A 324 -25.88 1.43 -8.56
N VAL A 325 -26.61 1.74 -9.63
CA VAL A 325 -26.14 2.59 -10.70
C VAL A 325 -26.62 4.01 -10.42
N LEU A 326 -25.70 4.95 -10.41
CA LEU A 326 -25.95 6.33 -9.98
C LEU A 326 -25.72 7.32 -11.13
N ALA A 327 -26.52 8.37 -11.17
CA ALA A 327 -26.31 9.53 -12.04
C ALA A 327 -26.42 10.83 -11.25
N THR A 328 -25.69 11.84 -11.70
CA THR A 328 -25.83 13.20 -11.15
C THR A 328 -27.21 13.75 -11.54
N ALA A 329 -27.97 14.21 -10.54
CA ALA A 329 -29.26 14.84 -10.81
C ALA A 329 -29.10 16.34 -11.10
N ALA A 330 -29.99 16.91 -11.89
CA ALA A 330 -30.10 18.36 -12.02
C ALA A 330 -30.55 18.95 -10.67
N GLY A 331 -29.66 19.67 -9.99
CA GLY A 331 -29.87 20.21 -8.63
C GLY A 331 -29.04 19.47 -7.57
N THR A 332 -29.50 19.48 -6.32
CA THR A 332 -28.82 18.80 -5.20
C THR A 332 -29.23 17.34 -5.10
N GLY A 333 -28.25 16.43 -4.95
CA GLY A 333 -28.47 14.99 -4.73
C GLY A 333 -28.07 14.11 -5.91
N VAL A 334 -28.10 12.79 -5.69
CA VAL A 334 -27.66 11.75 -6.64
C VAL A 334 -28.81 10.79 -6.93
N ARG A 335 -29.15 10.64 -8.20
CA ARG A 335 -30.27 9.78 -8.63
C ARG A 335 -29.81 8.33 -8.71
N ILE A 336 -30.61 7.42 -8.18
CA ILE A 336 -30.50 5.99 -8.43
C ILE A 336 -31.19 5.68 -9.78
N GLU A 337 -30.41 5.26 -10.76
CA GLU A 337 -30.94 4.80 -12.06
C GLU A 337 -31.39 3.35 -12.02
N ARG A 338 -30.63 2.51 -11.29
CA ARG A 338 -30.91 1.10 -11.15
C ARG A 338 -30.37 0.57 -9.82
N VAL A 339 -31.08 -0.37 -9.24
CA VAL A 339 -30.64 -1.19 -8.09
C VAL A 339 -30.37 -2.60 -8.62
N LEU A 340 -29.27 -3.19 -8.18
CA LEU A 340 -28.90 -4.56 -8.54
C LEU A 340 -29.62 -5.54 -7.61
N ASP A 341 -30.21 -6.58 -8.16
CA ASP A 341 -30.92 -7.62 -7.42
C ASP A 341 -30.01 -8.28 -6.37
N GLY A 342 -30.52 -8.50 -5.16
CA GLY A 342 -29.78 -9.10 -4.05
C GLY A 342 -28.70 -8.23 -3.44
N SER A 343 -28.56 -6.98 -3.86
CA SER A 343 -27.58 -6.03 -3.32
C SER A 343 -27.98 -5.49 -1.95
N LEU A 344 -27.05 -4.77 -1.30
CA LEU A 344 -27.34 -4.05 -0.05
C LEU A 344 -28.43 -3.01 -0.23
N ALA A 345 -28.45 -2.32 -1.35
CA ALA A 345 -29.46 -1.34 -1.67
C ALA A 345 -30.85 -2.00 -1.88
N ASP A 346 -30.88 -3.12 -2.56
CA ASP A 346 -32.11 -3.90 -2.76
C ASP A 346 -32.67 -4.41 -1.43
N THR A 347 -31.82 -5.04 -0.63
CA THR A 347 -32.20 -5.53 0.72
C THR A 347 -32.68 -4.40 1.63
N ALA A 348 -32.12 -3.20 1.48
CA ALA A 348 -32.52 -2.02 2.24
C ALA A 348 -33.78 -1.33 1.70
N GLY A 349 -34.28 -1.73 0.53
CA GLY A 349 -35.47 -1.16 -0.10
C GLY A 349 -35.24 0.17 -0.83
N LEU A 350 -34.02 0.46 -1.23
CA LEU A 350 -33.71 1.52 -2.19
C LEU A 350 -34.27 1.14 -3.56
N GLN A 351 -34.69 2.13 -4.35
CA GLN A 351 -35.37 1.90 -5.63
C GLN A 351 -34.81 2.82 -6.73
N ALA A 352 -34.93 2.38 -7.96
CA ALA A 352 -34.70 3.26 -9.11
C ALA A 352 -35.63 4.47 -9.03
N GLY A 353 -35.10 5.65 -9.32
CA GLY A 353 -35.80 6.93 -9.20
C GLY A 353 -35.62 7.64 -7.85
N ASP A 354 -35.11 6.97 -6.82
CA ASP A 354 -34.75 7.63 -5.56
C ASP A 354 -33.65 8.69 -5.79
N LEU A 355 -33.75 9.80 -5.07
CA LEU A 355 -32.75 10.84 -5.07
C LEU A 355 -32.01 10.82 -3.72
N ILE A 356 -30.79 10.32 -3.68
CA ILE A 356 -29.95 10.32 -2.49
C ILE A 356 -29.57 11.75 -2.16
N ARG A 357 -29.91 12.21 -0.94
CA ARG A 357 -29.64 13.54 -0.43
C ARG A 357 -28.44 13.59 0.51
N SER A 358 -28.28 12.56 1.34
CA SER A 358 -27.14 12.43 2.23
C SER A 358 -26.82 10.95 2.49
N VAL A 359 -25.56 10.66 2.83
CA VAL A 359 -25.06 9.36 3.27
C VAL A 359 -24.30 9.57 4.58
N ALA A 360 -24.61 8.80 5.61
CA ALA A 360 -24.05 8.94 6.95
C ALA A 360 -24.15 10.39 7.50
N GLY A 361 -25.26 11.09 7.20
CA GLY A 361 -25.48 12.48 7.63
C GLY A 361 -24.77 13.55 6.78
N HIS A 362 -23.95 13.14 5.78
CA HIS A 362 -23.24 14.08 4.90
C HIS A 362 -24.01 14.27 3.59
N PRO A 363 -24.32 15.52 3.18
CA PRO A 363 -24.91 15.80 1.88
C PRO A 363 -24.03 15.27 0.74
N VAL A 364 -24.68 14.81 -0.35
CA VAL A 364 -24.01 14.29 -1.56
C VAL A 364 -24.58 14.94 -2.81
N HIS A 365 -23.71 15.22 -3.79
CA HIS A 365 -24.04 15.98 -5.01
C HIS A 365 -23.71 15.21 -6.29
N ASN A 366 -22.82 14.20 -6.20
CA ASN A 366 -22.39 13.38 -7.32
C ASN A 366 -22.15 11.92 -6.88
N PRO A 367 -22.09 10.95 -7.84
CA PRO A 367 -21.85 9.54 -7.55
C PRO A 367 -20.56 9.25 -6.77
N ALA A 368 -19.49 10.01 -7.01
CA ALA A 368 -18.21 9.82 -6.36
C ALA A 368 -18.29 10.11 -4.86
N GLU A 369 -19.06 11.15 -4.47
CA GLU A 369 -19.30 11.47 -3.05
C GLU A 369 -20.10 10.37 -2.34
N VAL A 370 -21.09 9.75 -3.01
CA VAL A 370 -21.80 8.60 -2.46
C VAL A 370 -20.82 7.45 -2.23
N ALA A 371 -20.01 7.11 -3.23
CA ALA A 371 -19.03 6.03 -3.13
C ALA A 371 -18.01 6.29 -2.01
N ALA A 372 -17.52 7.52 -1.87
CA ALA A 372 -16.57 7.91 -0.84
C ALA A 372 -17.13 7.77 0.60
N ARG A 373 -18.45 7.87 0.77
CA ARG A 373 -19.12 7.68 2.07
C ARG A 373 -19.49 6.23 2.35
N VAL A 374 -19.73 5.45 1.29
CA VAL A 374 -20.11 4.03 1.42
C VAL A 374 -18.90 3.15 1.68
N ARG A 375 -17.83 3.32 0.91
CA ARG A 375 -16.64 2.47 0.95
C ARG A 375 -16.00 2.28 2.34
N PRO A 376 -15.87 3.31 3.19
CA PRO A 376 -15.23 3.17 4.50
C PRO A 376 -16.15 2.61 5.59
N THR A 377 -17.41 2.26 5.27
CA THR A 377 -18.37 1.75 6.26
C THR A 377 -17.93 0.37 6.74
N ALA A 378 -17.75 0.22 8.05
CA ALA A 378 -17.27 -1.02 8.64
C ALA A 378 -18.30 -2.14 8.54
N PRO A 379 -17.87 -3.41 8.33
CA PRO A 379 -18.73 -4.58 8.44
C PRO A 379 -19.48 -4.63 9.78
N GLY A 380 -20.68 -5.19 9.76
CA GLY A 380 -21.53 -5.29 10.96
C GLY A 380 -22.25 -4.00 11.39
N THR A 381 -22.09 -2.89 10.65
CA THR A 381 -22.67 -1.59 10.98
C THR A 381 -23.91 -1.25 10.15
N TRP A 382 -24.52 -0.13 10.49
CA TRP A 382 -25.67 0.43 9.78
C TRP A 382 -25.28 1.75 9.12
N LEU A 383 -25.59 1.88 7.81
CA LEU A 383 -25.34 3.10 7.05
C LEU A 383 -26.66 3.82 6.78
N PRO A 384 -26.91 4.97 7.42
CA PRO A 384 -28.09 5.78 7.14
C PRO A 384 -27.93 6.50 5.79
N VAL A 385 -28.92 6.35 4.92
CA VAL A 385 -29.03 7.00 3.61
C VAL A 385 -30.32 7.79 3.58
N GLU A 386 -30.25 9.11 3.48
CA GLU A 386 -31.44 9.94 3.26
C GLU A 386 -31.75 10.02 1.79
N ILE A 387 -32.96 9.66 1.43
CA ILE A 387 -33.49 9.74 0.07
C ILE A 387 -34.69 10.63 -0.03
N GLU A 388 -34.98 11.08 -1.22
CA GLU A 388 -36.27 11.67 -1.60
C GLU A 388 -36.93 10.75 -2.62
N ARG A 389 -38.15 10.30 -2.28
CA ARG A 389 -39.00 9.45 -3.12
C ARG A 389 -40.39 10.07 -3.20
N GLY A 390 -40.84 10.39 -4.43
CA GLY A 390 -42.14 11.03 -4.64
C GLY A 390 -42.28 12.37 -3.91
N GLY A 391 -41.22 13.17 -3.84
CA GLY A 391 -41.18 14.47 -3.15
C GLY A 391 -41.16 14.40 -1.61
N ARG A 392 -41.02 13.20 -1.04
CA ARG A 392 -40.95 12.99 0.43
C ARG A 392 -39.56 12.48 0.82
N ARG A 393 -38.97 13.12 1.82
CA ARG A 393 -37.71 12.64 2.43
C ARG A 393 -37.97 11.42 3.31
N ARG A 394 -37.04 10.45 3.23
CA ARG A 394 -37.03 9.22 4.01
C ARG A 394 -35.60 8.87 4.39
N ALA A 395 -35.40 8.36 5.58
CA ALA A 395 -34.15 7.71 5.97
C ALA A 395 -34.28 6.21 5.71
N VAL A 396 -33.35 5.65 4.98
CA VAL A 396 -33.19 4.21 4.73
C VAL A 396 -31.92 3.75 5.45
N LEU A 397 -32.04 2.72 6.28
CA LEU A 397 -30.88 2.15 6.99
C LEU A 397 -30.38 0.94 6.19
N VAL A 398 -29.22 1.06 5.60
CA VAL A 398 -28.55 -0.04 4.92
C VAL A 398 -27.75 -0.83 5.96
N ARG A 399 -28.07 -2.11 6.12
CA ARG A 399 -27.33 -3.01 7.00
C ARG A 399 -26.13 -3.54 6.24
N VAL A 400 -24.94 -3.26 6.72
CA VAL A 400 -23.70 -3.84 6.22
C VAL A 400 -23.50 -5.20 6.91
N PRO A 401 -23.39 -6.32 6.18
CA PRO A 401 -23.17 -7.62 6.79
C PRO A 401 -21.90 -7.65 7.63
N PRO A 402 -21.82 -8.46 8.71
CA PRO A 402 -20.54 -8.74 9.34
C PRO A 402 -19.62 -9.48 8.38
N GLU A 403 -18.32 -9.48 8.64
CA GLU A 403 -17.37 -10.29 7.87
C GLU A 403 -17.75 -11.77 7.96
N PRO A 404 -17.70 -12.54 6.86
CA PRO A 404 -17.93 -13.97 6.91
C PRO A 404 -16.78 -14.63 7.68
N GLY A 405 -17.06 -15.12 8.91
CA GLY A 405 -16.15 -15.98 9.67
C GLY A 405 -15.62 -15.41 10.98
N GLU A 406 -16.48 -15.03 11.89
CA GLU A 406 -16.27 -15.17 13.34
C GLU A 406 -17.28 -16.11 13.93
#